data_8e47dd5fe64488c07b7675ed6f79291e
#
_entry.id   8e47dd5fe64488c07b7675ed6f79291e
#
_cell.length_a   1.000
_cell.length_b   1.000
_cell.length_c   1.000
_cell.angle_alpha   90.00
_cell.angle_beta   90.00
_cell.angle_gamma   90.00
#
_symmetry.space_group_name_H-M   'P 1'
#
loop_
_entity.id
_entity.type
_entity.pdbx_description
1 polymer ?
#
loop_
_entity_poly.entity_id
_entity_poly.type
_entity_poly.pdbx_seq_one_letter_code
_entity_poly.pdbx_strand_id
1 'polypeptide(L)'
;MAKTNLNDFDKIIVLDFGSQYNQLITRRIRDFGIYSELLPHDLSIEKIKEMAPKGIIFSGGPNSVYDKDALKVDPEIFKLGIPILGICYGMQLMSYDLGGKVEKADNSEYGRADIEVTDPNAVLFESLPREQYVWMSHGDLVTKAPEGFTVTAKSKNCPISAIANDEKKFYGIQFHAEVRNSEYGLDILKNFAFKVCGAEANWTMDDFIEMQVDEIRKKVGDKKVIL
;
A
#
# COMPACT_ATOMS: atom_id res chain seq x y z
N MET A 1 13.22 7.45 -26.27
CA MET A 1 12.62 8.80 -26.28
C MET A 1 12.72 9.35 -24.86
N ALA A 2 13.09 10.62 -24.68
CA ALA A 2 13.13 11.22 -23.35
C ALA A 2 11.70 11.26 -22.80
N LYS A 3 11.51 10.78 -21.57
CA LYS A 3 10.21 10.85 -20.87
C LYS A 3 10.00 12.29 -20.43
N THR A 4 8.88 12.88 -20.81
CA THR A 4 8.60 14.32 -20.61
C THR A 4 7.43 14.59 -19.68
N ASN A 5 6.73 13.52 -19.25
CA ASN A 5 5.56 13.61 -18.37
C ASN A 5 5.58 12.49 -17.31
N LEU A 6 5.08 12.77 -16.11
CA LEU A 6 4.91 11.77 -15.05
C LEU A 6 4.01 10.60 -15.47
N ASN A 7 3.17 10.78 -16.49
CA ASN A 7 2.34 9.71 -17.03
C ASN A 7 3.13 8.71 -17.92
N ASP A 8 4.36 9.03 -18.27
CA ASP A 8 5.24 8.14 -19.05
C ASP A 8 5.91 7.07 -18.16
N PHE A 9 5.76 7.16 -16.84
CA PHE A 9 6.31 6.22 -15.87
C PHE A 9 5.22 5.36 -15.28
N ASP A 10 5.56 4.10 -15.01
CA ASP A 10 4.74 3.27 -14.16
C ASP A 10 4.71 3.85 -12.75
N LYS A 11 3.54 3.87 -12.14
CA LYS A 11 3.36 4.47 -10.84
C LYS A 11 2.51 3.61 -9.91
N ILE A 12 2.84 3.67 -8.63
CA ILE A 12 2.04 3.13 -7.54
C ILE A 12 1.75 4.28 -6.58
N ILE A 13 0.49 4.60 -6.40
CA ILE A 13 0.07 5.67 -5.47
C ILE A 13 -0.16 5.12 -4.08
N VAL A 14 0.13 5.93 -3.07
CA VAL A 14 -0.12 5.62 -1.67
C VAL A 14 -1.19 6.57 -1.14
N LEU A 15 -2.29 6.04 -0.63
CA LEU A 15 -3.32 6.84 0.03
C LEU A 15 -3.01 6.93 1.53
N ASP A 16 -3.07 8.16 2.04
CA ASP A 16 -2.65 8.51 3.41
C ASP A 16 -3.81 8.40 4.40
N PHE A 17 -3.73 7.45 5.31
CA PHE A 17 -4.66 7.29 6.43
C PHE A 17 -4.06 7.72 7.77
N GLY A 18 -3.02 8.56 7.76
CA GLY A 18 -2.42 9.14 8.96
C GLY A 18 -1.32 8.30 9.58
N SER A 19 -0.74 7.34 8.87
CA SER A 19 0.41 6.57 9.36
C SER A 19 1.66 7.44 9.48
N GLN A 20 2.41 7.24 10.56
CA GLN A 20 3.75 7.82 10.66
C GLN A 20 4.77 7.19 9.68
N TYR A 21 4.40 6.10 8.99
CA TYR A 21 5.25 5.39 8.02
C TYR A 21 4.81 5.57 6.56
N ASN A 22 3.79 6.40 6.27
CA ASN A 22 3.24 6.59 4.94
C ASN A 22 4.28 7.03 3.90
N GLN A 23 5.14 8.01 4.25
CA GLN A 23 6.22 8.47 3.37
C GLN A 23 7.29 7.38 3.16
N LEU A 24 7.47 6.49 4.13
CA LEU A 24 8.40 5.39 3.99
C LEU A 24 7.92 4.38 2.95
N ILE A 25 6.60 4.11 2.87
CA ILE A 25 6.01 3.27 1.81
C ILE A 25 6.36 3.85 0.44
N THR A 26 6.05 5.14 0.24
CA THR A 26 6.36 5.86 -1.02
C THR A 26 7.84 5.77 -1.37
N ARG A 27 8.73 5.97 -0.38
CA ARG A 27 10.17 5.86 -0.57
C ARG A 27 10.58 4.46 -1.01
N ARG A 28 10.03 3.40 -0.39
CA ARG A 28 10.35 2.02 -0.76
C ARG A 28 9.99 1.70 -2.21
N ILE A 29 8.84 2.16 -2.67
CA ILE A 29 8.41 1.99 -4.06
C ILE A 29 9.37 2.74 -5.01
N ARG A 30 9.79 3.96 -4.65
CA ARG A 30 10.79 4.73 -5.42
C ARG A 30 12.15 4.05 -5.43
N ASP A 31 12.58 3.44 -4.32
CA ASP A 31 13.82 2.67 -4.24
C ASP A 31 13.81 1.45 -5.20
N PHE A 32 12.63 0.98 -5.64
CA PHE A 32 12.47 -0.06 -6.66
C PHE A 32 12.49 0.48 -8.10
N GLY A 33 12.67 1.78 -8.29
CA GLY A 33 12.66 2.41 -9.61
C GLY A 33 11.25 2.63 -10.18
N ILE A 34 10.22 2.69 -9.33
CA ILE A 34 8.83 2.94 -9.70
C ILE A 34 8.41 4.30 -9.14
N TYR A 35 7.77 5.14 -9.94
CA TYR A 35 7.24 6.40 -9.43
C TYR A 35 6.17 6.16 -8.38
N SER A 36 6.24 6.88 -7.26
CA SER A 36 5.24 6.79 -6.20
C SER A 36 4.98 8.15 -5.57
N GLU A 37 3.74 8.38 -5.21
CA GLU A 37 3.27 9.63 -4.62
C GLU A 37 2.34 9.33 -3.46
N LEU A 38 2.48 10.12 -2.36
CA LEU A 38 1.58 10.08 -1.23
C LEU A 38 0.46 11.07 -1.46
N LEU A 39 -0.78 10.61 -1.43
CA LEU A 39 -1.97 11.37 -1.77
C LEU A 39 -3.01 11.26 -0.65
N PRO A 40 -3.92 12.23 -0.50
CA PRO A 40 -4.99 12.15 0.48
C PRO A 40 -5.87 10.90 0.28
N HIS A 41 -6.38 10.34 1.40
CA HIS A 41 -7.25 9.15 1.36
C HIS A 41 -8.55 9.37 0.58
N ASP A 42 -9.03 10.60 0.50
CA ASP A 42 -10.26 11.04 -0.15
C ASP A 42 -10.04 11.53 -1.59
N LEU A 43 -8.91 11.14 -2.21
CA LEU A 43 -8.63 11.47 -3.60
C LEU A 43 -9.77 10.99 -4.51
N SER A 44 -10.26 11.89 -5.38
CA SER A 44 -11.40 11.58 -6.24
C SER A 44 -11.08 10.45 -7.24
N ILE A 45 -12.10 9.67 -7.57
CA ILE A 45 -12.02 8.58 -8.54
C ILE A 45 -11.56 9.06 -9.92
N GLU A 46 -12.02 10.25 -10.34
CA GLU A 46 -11.62 10.88 -11.60
C GLU A 46 -10.10 11.13 -11.62
N LYS A 47 -9.56 11.62 -10.50
CA LYS A 47 -8.12 11.89 -10.40
C LYS A 47 -7.30 10.61 -10.42
N ILE A 48 -7.76 9.55 -9.75
CA ILE A 48 -7.12 8.23 -9.80
C ILE A 48 -7.11 7.70 -11.23
N LYS A 49 -8.24 7.81 -11.96
CA LYS A 49 -8.32 7.39 -13.37
C LYS A 49 -7.39 8.20 -14.27
N GLU A 50 -7.31 9.52 -14.07
CA GLU A 50 -6.40 10.40 -14.81
C GLU A 50 -4.93 10.01 -14.60
N MET A 51 -4.57 9.68 -13.36
CA MET A 51 -3.21 9.25 -13.01
C MET A 51 -2.87 7.86 -13.55
N ALA A 52 -3.86 7.02 -13.81
CA ALA A 52 -3.73 5.64 -14.32
C ALA A 52 -2.64 4.81 -13.58
N PRO A 53 -2.68 4.69 -12.23
CA PRO A 53 -1.66 3.97 -11.49
C PRO A 53 -1.73 2.46 -11.77
N LYS A 54 -0.59 1.78 -11.74
CA LYS A 54 -0.49 0.31 -11.83
C LYS A 54 -0.96 -0.39 -10.54
N GLY A 55 -0.93 0.32 -9.42
CA GLY A 55 -1.38 -0.17 -8.12
C GLY A 55 -1.64 0.95 -7.14
N ILE A 56 -2.41 0.63 -6.11
CA ILE A 56 -2.76 1.53 -5.01
C ILE A 56 -2.36 0.87 -3.70
N ILE A 57 -1.71 1.61 -2.81
CA ILE A 57 -1.42 1.14 -1.45
C ILE A 57 -2.23 1.99 -0.47
N PHE A 58 -3.03 1.36 0.37
CA PHE A 58 -3.65 2.00 1.53
C PHE A 58 -2.68 1.92 2.70
N SER A 59 -2.24 3.05 3.21
CA SER A 59 -1.30 3.10 4.34
C SER A 59 -1.94 2.61 5.65
N GLY A 60 -1.14 2.47 6.69
CA GLY A 60 -1.64 2.34 8.04
C GLY A 60 -2.32 3.63 8.53
N GLY A 61 -2.89 3.59 9.72
CA GLY A 61 -3.51 4.74 10.37
C GLY A 61 -3.77 4.48 11.84
N PRO A 62 -3.98 5.54 12.64
CA PRO A 62 -4.19 5.43 14.09
C PRO A 62 -5.63 5.12 14.49
N ASN A 63 -6.60 5.26 13.58
CA ASN A 63 -8.02 5.19 13.89
C ASN A 63 -8.55 3.76 13.79
N SER A 64 -9.71 3.50 14.41
CA SER A 64 -10.50 2.31 14.15
C SER A 64 -11.45 2.53 12.97
N VAL A 65 -11.62 1.54 12.10
CA VAL A 65 -12.45 1.67 10.87
C VAL A 65 -13.94 1.92 11.15
N TYR A 66 -14.40 1.61 12.35
CA TYR A 66 -15.78 1.79 12.83
C TYR A 66 -15.96 3.11 13.62
N ASP A 67 -14.92 3.92 13.82
CA ASP A 67 -15.04 5.21 14.47
C ASP A 67 -15.80 6.20 13.57
N LYS A 68 -16.46 7.19 14.20
CA LYS A 68 -17.19 8.23 13.45
C LYS A 68 -16.29 9.06 12.55
N ASP A 69 -15.07 9.30 13.01
CA ASP A 69 -14.06 10.09 12.32
C ASP A 69 -13.05 9.21 11.55
N ALA A 70 -13.41 7.94 11.28
CA ALA A 70 -12.59 7.04 10.51
C ALA A 70 -12.35 7.59 9.09
N LEU A 71 -11.09 7.62 8.68
CA LEU A 71 -10.72 8.00 7.33
C LEU A 71 -11.16 6.89 6.36
N LYS A 72 -11.91 7.24 5.33
CA LYS A 72 -12.49 6.30 4.37
C LYS A 72 -12.09 6.65 2.95
N VAL A 73 -12.28 5.72 2.05
CA VAL A 73 -12.18 5.93 0.60
C VAL A 73 -13.57 5.97 -0.03
N ASP A 74 -13.66 6.50 -1.24
CA ASP A 74 -14.83 6.29 -2.08
C ASP A 74 -14.91 4.79 -2.46
N PRO A 75 -16.01 4.06 -2.16
CA PRO A 75 -16.14 2.63 -2.47
C PRO A 75 -15.99 2.29 -3.96
N GLU A 76 -16.18 3.25 -4.87
CA GLU A 76 -15.95 3.07 -6.31
C GLU A 76 -14.48 2.72 -6.62
N ILE A 77 -13.53 2.99 -5.71
CA ILE A 77 -12.12 2.61 -5.87
C ILE A 77 -11.95 1.10 -6.07
N PHE A 78 -12.78 0.28 -5.41
CA PHE A 78 -12.75 -1.19 -5.53
C PHE A 78 -13.29 -1.70 -6.87
N LYS A 79 -13.88 -0.84 -7.70
CA LYS A 79 -14.41 -1.17 -9.03
C LYS A 79 -13.49 -0.75 -10.16
N LEU A 80 -12.37 -0.09 -9.87
CA LEU A 80 -11.45 0.42 -10.88
C LEU A 80 -10.63 -0.67 -11.60
N GLY A 81 -10.60 -1.89 -11.07
CA GLY A 81 -9.76 -2.97 -11.61
C GLY A 81 -8.25 -2.74 -11.38
N ILE A 82 -7.88 -1.83 -10.50
CA ILE A 82 -6.51 -1.53 -10.12
C ILE A 82 -6.13 -2.39 -8.92
N PRO A 83 -4.96 -3.05 -8.90
CA PRO A 83 -4.46 -3.79 -7.75
C PRO A 83 -4.38 -2.93 -6.49
N ILE A 84 -4.83 -3.46 -5.34
CA ILE A 84 -4.81 -2.76 -4.06
C ILE A 84 -4.06 -3.58 -3.01
N LEU A 85 -3.15 -2.94 -2.27
CA LEU A 85 -2.53 -3.47 -1.05
C LEU A 85 -2.92 -2.61 0.15
N GLY A 86 -3.62 -3.20 1.11
CA GLY A 86 -3.88 -2.57 2.41
C GLY A 86 -2.81 -2.95 3.44
N ILE A 87 -2.23 -1.97 4.12
CA ILE A 87 -1.25 -2.15 5.19
C ILE A 87 -1.89 -1.72 6.51
N CYS A 88 -1.93 -2.59 7.51
CA CYS A 88 -2.47 -2.35 8.85
C CYS A 88 -3.90 -1.78 8.79
N TYR A 89 -4.11 -0.50 9.08
CA TYR A 89 -5.42 0.16 8.93
C TYR A 89 -5.98 -0.02 7.50
N GLY A 90 -5.16 0.09 6.47
CA GLY A 90 -5.58 -0.09 5.08
C GLY A 90 -6.15 -1.48 4.79
N MET A 91 -5.58 -2.55 5.38
CA MET A 91 -6.16 -3.89 5.33
C MET A 91 -7.49 -3.97 6.06
N GLN A 92 -7.58 -3.37 7.25
CA GLN A 92 -8.80 -3.35 8.04
C GLN A 92 -9.93 -2.59 7.32
N LEU A 93 -9.63 -1.41 6.75
CA LEU A 93 -10.58 -0.62 5.97
C LEU A 93 -11.10 -1.40 4.76
N MET A 94 -10.21 -1.95 3.96
CA MET A 94 -10.59 -2.77 2.80
C MET A 94 -11.45 -3.95 3.22
N SER A 95 -11.08 -4.64 4.30
CA SER A 95 -11.86 -5.77 4.82
C SER A 95 -13.24 -5.34 5.28
N TYR A 96 -13.35 -4.23 5.99
CA TYR A 96 -14.61 -3.68 6.49
C TYR A 96 -15.54 -3.27 5.35
N ASP A 97 -15.03 -2.53 4.38
CA ASP A 97 -15.81 -2.01 3.25
C ASP A 97 -16.27 -3.13 2.29
N LEU A 98 -15.53 -4.24 2.22
CA LEU A 98 -15.89 -5.41 1.42
C LEU A 98 -16.71 -6.48 2.16
N GLY A 99 -17.21 -6.17 3.38
CA GLY A 99 -18.13 -7.03 4.12
C GLY A 99 -17.45 -8.05 5.03
N GLY A 100 -16.17 -7.89 5.30
CA GLY A 100 -15.47 -8.57 6.38
C GLY A 100 -15.82 -7.99 7.77
N LYS A 101 -15.13 -8.43 8.79
CA LYS A 101 -15.34 -7.97 10.18
C LYS A 101 -14.03 -7.54 10.78
N VAL A 102 -14.03 -6.36 11.39
CA VAL A 102 -12.90 -5.80 12.15
C VAL A 102 -13.35 -5.54 13.57
N GLU A 103 -12.58 -5.98 14.53
CA GLU A 103 -12.90 -5.87 15.95
C GLU A 103 -11.65 -5.50 16.75
N LYS A 104 -11.86 -4.97 17.92
CA LYS A 104 -10.79 -4.73 18.88
C LYS A 104 -10.13 -6.04 19.26
N ALA A 105 -8.81 -6.09 19.23
CA ALA A 105 -8.05 -7.27 19.64
C ALA A 105 -8.11 -7.46 21.14
N ASP A 106 -8.28 -8.72 21.59
CA ASP A 106 -8.14 -9.08 23.00
C ASP A 106 -6.71 -8.80 23.50
N ASN A 107 -5.72 -9.08 22.63
CA ASN A 107 -4.31 -8.80 22.85
C ASN A 107 -3.77 -7.98 21.67
N SER A 108 -3.57 -6.68 21.88
CA SER A 108 -2.93 -5.81 20.91
C SER A 108 -1.48 -6.25 20.67
N GLU A 109 -1.01 -6.13 19.43
CA GLU A 109 0.36 -6.47 19.07
C GLU A 109 1.15 -5.20 18.72
N TYR A 110 2.20 -4.95 19.50
CA TYR A 110 3.15 -3.85 19.25
C TYR A 110 4.57 -4.38 19.29
N GLY A 111 5.31 -4.20 18.18
CA GLY A 111 6.67 -4.66 18.04
C GLY A 111 6.80 -5.92 17.17
N ARG A 112 7.85 -6.71 17.45
CA ARG A 112 8.14 -7.94 16.71
C ARG A 112 7.10 -9.02 17.01
N ALA A 113 6.56 -9.61 15.95
CA ALA A 113 5.73 -10.81 16.00
C ALA A 113 6.18 -11.82 14.95
N ASP A 114 6.10 -13.11 15.28
CA ASP A 114 6.38 -14.17 14.33
C ASP A 114 5.07 -14.53 13.59
N ILE A 115 5.14 -14.61 12.27
CA ILE A 115 4.03 -15.04 11.41
C ILE A 115 4.36 -16.35 10.71
N GLU A 116 3.31 -17.10 10.42
CA GLU A 116 3.36 -18.27 9.56
C GLU A 116 2.55 -17.99 8.29
N VAL A 117 3.19 -18.11 7.13
CA VAL A 117 2.51 -18.11 5.81
C VAL A 117 1.74 -19.41 5.67
N THR A 118 0.43 -19.33 5.54
CA THR A 118 -0.49 -20.47 5.51
C THR A 118 -0.79 -20.94 4.10
N ASP A 119 -0.67 -20.06 3.10
CA ASP A 119 -0.83 -20.39 1.68
C ASP A 119 0.51 -20.33 0.96
N PRO A 120 1.08 -21.46 0.52
CA PRO A 120 2.35 -21.50 -0.19
C PRO A 120 2.32 -20.86 -1.58
N ASN A 121 1.12 -20.64 -2.13
CA ASN A 121 0.92 -20.02 -3.45
C ASN A 121 0.63 -18.52 -3.36
N ALA A 122 0.57 -17.96 -2.16
CA ALA A 122 0.29 -16.53 -1.97
C ALA A 122 1.37 -15.67 -2.63
N VAL A 123 1.00 -14.90 -3.65
CA VAL A 123 1.92 -14.13 -4.50
C VAL A 123 2.76 -13.13 -3.70
N LEU A 124 2.22 -12.52 -2.64
CA LEU A 124 2.98 -11.60 -1.78
C LEU A 124 4.15 -12.29 -1.05
N PHE A 125 4.03 -13.58 -0.77
CA PHE A 125 5.03 -14.37 -0.04
C PHE A 125 5.83 -15.30 -0.95
N GLU A 126 5.65 -15.18 -2.27
CA GLU A 126 6.36 -16.03 -3.23
C GLU A 126 7.89 -15.91 -3.08
N SER A 127 8.55 -17.06 -3.00
CA SER A 127 9.99 -17.21 -2.78
C SER A 127 10.48 -16.73 -1.41
N LEU A 128 9.59 -16.52 -0.44
CA LEU A 128 9.94 -16.13 0.93
C LEU A 128 9.78 -17.32 1.89
N PRO A 129 10.50 -17.33 3.02
CA PRO A 129 10.31 -18.33 4.06
C PRO A 129 8.89 -18.36 4.59
N ARG A 130 8.42 -19.57 4.95
CA ARG A 130 7.11 -19.75 5.55
C ARG A 130 6.99 -19.11 6.93
N GLU A 131 8.02 -19.20 7.72
CA GLU A 131 8.14 -18.57 9.04
C GLU A 131 9.04 -17.35 8.92
N GLN A 132 8.55 -16.21 9.39
CA GLN A 132 9.29 -14.95 9.36
C GLN A 132 8.80 -14.02 10.46
N TYR A 133 9.61 -13.06 10.87
CA TYR A 133 9.17 -12.04 11.81
C TYR A 133 8.80 -10.74 11.11
N VAL A 134 7.81 -10.06 11.67
CA VAL A 134 7.27 -8.81 11.16
C VAL A 134 7.08 -7.80 12.28
N TRP A 135 6.89 -6.54 11.92
CA TRP A 135 6.58 -5.48 12.86
C TRP A 135 5.07 -5.23 12.90
N MET A 136 4.47 -5.52 14.04
CA MET A 136 3.05 -5.26 14.32
C MET A 136 2.89 -3.93 15.06
N SER A 137 1.80 -3.22 14.80
CA SER A 137 1.40 -2.02 15.54
C SER A 137 -0.10 -1.81 15.41
N HIS A 138 -0.89 -2.64 16.10
CA HIS A 138 -2.34 -2.59 16.00
C HIS A 138 -3.07 -2.96 17.29
N GLY A 139 -4.20 -2.28 17.52
CA GLY A 139 -5.17 -2.57 18.58
C GLY A 139 -6.44 -3.23 18.04
N ASP A 140 -6.70 -3.13 16.74
CA ASP A 140 -7.81 -3.79 16.05
C ASP A 140 -7.27 -4.84 15.08
N LEU A 141 -8.08 -5.82 14.73
CA LEU A 141 -7.73 -6.87 13.78
C LEU A 141 -8.93 -7.31 12.96
N VAL A 142 -8.67 -7.88 11.79
CA VAL A 142 -9.68 -8.55 10.97
C VAL A 142 -10.01 -9.89 11.64
N THR A 143 -11.27 -10.06 12.05
CA THR A 143 -11.76 -11.33 12.65
C THR A 143 -12.47 -12.20 11.64
N LYS A 144 -12.92 -11.63 10.52
CA LYS A 144 -13.52 -12.34 9.40
C LYS A 144 -13.08 -11.69 8.09
N ALA A 145 -12.39 -12.45 7.26
CA ALA A 145 -12.04 -12.00 5.91
C ALA A 145 -13.29 -11.79 5.05
N PRO A 146 -13.28 -10.84 4.10
CA PRO A 146 -14.38 -10.67 3.16
C PRO A 146 -14.58 -11.93 2.29
N GLU A 147 -15.76 -12.05 1.68
CA GLU A 147 -16.05 -13.14 0.76
C GLU A 147 -15.08 -13.13 -0.45
N GLY A 148 -14.59 -14.29 -0.82
CA GLY A 148 -13.62 -14.45 -1.90
C GLY A 148 -12.16 -14.16 -1.52
N PHE A 149 -11.88 -13.84 -0.25
CA PHE A 149 -10.51 -13.70 0.22
C PHE A 149 -10.02 -14.97 0.93
N THR A 150 -8.76 -15.30 0.69
CA THR A 150 -8.03 -16.37 1.37
C THR A 150 -7.13 -15.76 2.44
N VAL A 151 -7.06 -16.38 3.62
CA VAL A 151 -6.09 -16.03 4.67
C VAL A 151 -4.74 -16.63 4.27
N THR A 152 -3.73 -15.78 4.10
CA THR A 152 -2.41 -16.17 3.58
C THR A 152 -1.30 -16.16 4.63
N ALA A 153 -1.53 -15.52 5.79
CA ALA A 153 -0.63 -15.59 6.94
C ALA A 153 -1.40 -15.39 8.26
N LYS A 154 -0.81 -15.91 9.33
CA LYS A 154 -1.33 -15.78 10.72
C LYS A 154 -0.18 -15.54 11.69
N SER A 155 -0.47 -14.90 12.84
CA SER A 155 0.37 -14.88 14.02
C SER A 155 -0.33 -15.58 15.20
N LYS A 156 0.34 -15.64 16.34
CA LYS A 156 -0.25 -16.20 17.57
C LYS A 156 -1.49 -15.43 18.01
N ASN A 157 -1.49 -14.10 17.93
CA ASN A 157 -2.56 -13.24 18.43
C ASN A 157 -3.39 -12.61 17.29
N CYS A 158 -2.95 -12.74 16.04
CA CYS A 158 -3.65 -12.26 14.86
C CYS A 158 -3.87 -13.41 13.87
N PRO A 159 -5.00 -14.14 13.97
CA PRO A 159 -5.29 -15.30 13.12
C PRO A 159 -5.40 -14.95 11.63
N ILE A 160 -5.65 -13.67 11.31
CA ILE A 160 -5.73 -13.14 9.95
C ILE A 160 -4.69 -12.00 9.83
N SER A 161 -3.42 -12.39 9.69
CA SER A 161 -2.30 -11.43 9.53
C SER A 161 -2.08 -11.01 8.10
N ALA A 162 -2.56 -11.78 7.13
CA ALA A 162 -2.59 -11.40 5.71
C ALA A 162 -3.75 -12.09 4.98
N ILE A 163 -4.27 -11.39 3.97
CA ILE A 163 -5.36 -11.87 3.10
C ILE A 163 -5.05 -11.58 1.64
N ALA A 164 -5.60 -12.38 0.74
CA ALA A 164 -5.48 -12.21 -0.69
C ALA A 164 -6.80 -12.53 -1.41
N ASN A 165 -7.11 -11.76 -2.44
CA ASN A 165 -8.07 -12.08 -3.48
C ASN A 165 -7.37 -11.89 -4.84
N ASP A 166 -6.87 -12.97 -5.40
CA ASP A 166 -6.06 -12.93 -6.63
C ASP A 166 -6.89 -12.54 -7.86
N GLU A 167 -8.18 -12.88 -7.89
CA GLU A 167 -9.08 -12.52 -8.97
C GLU A 167 -9.25 -11.00 -9.08
N LYS A 168 -9.47 -10.33 -7.93
CA LYS A 168 -9.61 -8.88 -7.85
C LYS A 168 -8.27 -8.14 -7.72
N LYS A 169 -7.18 -8.87 -7.46
CA LYS A 169 -5.85 -8.34 -7.13
C LYS A 169 -5.87 -7.45 -5.88
N PHE A 170 -6.62 -7.86 -4.86
CA PHE A 170 -6.71 -7.18 -3.58
C PHE A 170 -5.97 -7.97 -2.50
N TYR A 171 -5.07 -7.30 -1.81
CA TYR A 171 -4.19 -7.90 -0.81
C TYR A 171 -4.20 -7.06 0.46
N GLY A 172 -4.06 -7.71 1.60
CA GLY A 172 -3.96 -7.03 2.88
C GLY A 172 -2.93 -7.69 3.77
N ILE A 173 -2.18 -6.88 4.51
CA ILE A 173 -1.25 -7.30 5.55
C ILE A 173 -1.50 -6.48 6.82
N GLN A 174 -1.55 -7.11 7.98
CA GLN A 174 -1.77 -6.44 9.25
C GLN A 174 -0.50 -5.78 9.78
N PHE A 175 0.66 -6.24 9.34
CA PHE A 175 1.96 -5.75 9.76
C PHE A 175 2.53 -4.68 8.80
N HIS A 176 3.55 -3.99 9.25
CA HIS A 176 4.24 -2.95 8.50
C HIS A 176 5.42 -3.52 7.71
N ALA A 177 5.21 -3.76 6.40
CA ALA A 177 6.24 -4.27 5.50
C ALA A 177 7.30 -3.21 5.14
N GLU A 178 6.95 -1.94 5.23
CA GLU A 178 7.80 -0.80 4.87
C GLU A 178 8.95 -0.55 5.85
N VAL A 179 8.83 -1.02 7.09
CA VAL A 179 9.84 -0.80 8.13
C VAL A 179 10.92 -1.88 8.10
N ARG A 180 12.14 -1.52 8.52
CA ARG A 180 13.29 -2.45 8.56
C ARG A 180 13.13 -3.60 9.56
N ASN A 181 12.19 -3.47 10.49
CA ASN A 181 11.91 -4.44 11.52
C ASN A 181 11.06 -5.63 11.01
N SER A 182 10.55 -5.57 9.79
CA SER A 182 9.93 -6.69 9.08
C SER A 182 10.97 -7.35 8.19
N GLU A 183 11.29 -8.62 8.46
CA GLU A 183 12.45 -9.34 7.90
C GLU A 183 12.46 -9.35 6.37
N TYR A 184 11.32 -9.70 5.75
CA TYR A 184 11.13 -9.76 4.30
C TYR A 184 10.14 -8.70 3.80
N GLY A 185 9.95 -7.62 4.57
CA GLY A 185 8.95 -6.59 4.24
C GLY A 185 9.17 -5.97 2.87
N LEU A 186 10.43 -5.68 2.50
CA LEU A 186 10.76 -5.13 1.18
C LEU A 186 10.47 -6.11 0.04
N ASP A 187 10.66 -7.41 0.27
CA ASP A 187 10.39 -8.42 -0.75
C ASP A 187 8.88 -8.62 -0.95
N ILE A 188 8.08 -8.52 0.11
CA ILE A 188 6.61 -8.47 0.04
C ILE A 188 6.15 -7.26 -0.80
N LEU A 189 6.70 -6.07 -0.56
CA LEU A 189 6.38 -4.87 -1.35
C LEU A 189 6.84 -5.02 -2.81
N LYS A 190 7.99 -5.65 -3.08
CA LYS A 190 8.45 -5.96 -4.45
C LYS A 190 7.50 -6.95 -5.14
N ASN A 191 7.08 -8.01 -4.45
CA ASN A 191 6.13 -8.97 -5.01
C ASN A 191 4.82 -8.27 -5.39
N PHE A 192 4.31 -7.37 -4.55
CA PHE A 192 3.15 -6.56 -4.91
C PHE A 192 3.43 -5.69 -6.15
N ALA A 193 4.51 -4.90 -6.13
CA ALA A 193 4.81 -3.94 -7.17
C ALA A 193 5.07 -4.60 -8.54
N PHE A 194 5.88 -5.65 -8.58
CA PHE A 194 6.31 -6.27 -9.85
C PHE A 194 5.42 -7.42 -10.28
N LYS A 195 5.01 -8.31 -9.38
CA LYS A 195 4.24 -9.50 -9.75
C LYS A 195 2.75 -9.24 -9.82
N VAL A 196 2.20 -8.49 -8.86
CA VAL A 196 0.76 -8.18 -8.83
C VAL A 196 0.43 -7.01 -9.74
N CYS A 197 1.12 -5.87 -9.59
CA CYS A 197 0.85 -4.67 -10.38
C CYS A 197 1.46 -4.73 -11.78
N GLY A 198 2.47 -5.60 -12.02
CA GLY A 198 3.19 -5.66 -13.28
C GLY A 198 3.90 -4.35 -13.63
N ALA A 199 4.32 -3.59 -12.60
CA ALA A 199 5.03 -2.34 -12.81
C ALA A 199 6.47 -2.60 -13.26
N GLU A 200 7.02 -1.71 -14.06
CA GLU A 200 8.40 -1.72 -14.52
C GLU A 200 9.24 -0.71 -13.74
N ALA A 201 10.49 -1.06 -13.47
CA ALA A 201 11.47 -0.13 -12.87
C ALA A 201 11.94 0.87 -13.93
N ASN A 202 11.10 1.82 -14.27
CA ASN A 202 11.32 2.75 -15.38
C ASN A 202 11.41 4.22 -14.95
N TRP A 203 11.52 4.49 -13.65
CA TRP A 203 11.64 5.81 -13.04
C TRP A 203 12.95 5.95 -12.27
N THR A 204 13.59 7.14 -12.37
CA THR A 204 14.74 7.52 -11.54
C THR A 204 14.53 8.90 -10.93
N MET A 205 15.26 9.20 -9.85
CA MET A 205 15.23 10.52 -9.23
C MET A 205 15.79 11.59 -10.18
N ASP A 206 16.78 11.25 -11.01
CA ASP A 206 17.39 12.18 -11.98
C ASP A 206 16.38 12.60 -13.04
N ASP A 207 15.63 11.65 -13.61
CA ASP A 207 14.53 11.94 -14.55
C ASP A 207 13.50 12.88 -13.92
N PHE A 208 13.13 12.62 -12.65
CA PHE A 208 12.19 13.46 -11.93
C PHE A 208 12.70 14.89 -11.71
N ILE A 209 13.98 15.04 -11.32
CA ILE A 209 14.60 16.36 -11.13
C ILE A 209 14.62 17.14 -12.46
N GLU A 210 15.03 16.51 -13.55
CA GLU A 210 15.05 17.16 -14.87
C GLU A 210 13.65 17.64 -15.28
N MET A 211 12.64 16.79 -15.12
CA MET A 211 11.25 17.15 -15.43
C MET A 211 10.74 18.31 -14.56
N GLN A 212 11.01 18.27 -13.24
CA GLN A 212 10.61 19.34 -12.32
C GLN A 212 11.31 20.67 -12.65
N VAL A 213 12.58 20.64 -12.97
CA VAL A 213 13.33 21.83 -13.42
C VAL A 213 12.71 22.43 -14.67
N ASP A 214 12.36 21.60 -15.65
CA ASP A 214 11.75 22.07 -16.89
C ASP A 214 10.33 22.63 -16.66
N GLU A 215 9.55 22.00 -15.81
CA GLU A 215 8.22 22.49 -15.44
C GLU A 215 8.30 23.84 -14.73
N ILE A 216 9.20 23.97 -13.74
CA ILE A 216 9.44 25.22 -13.02
C ILE A 216 9.90 26.31 -14.00
N ARG A 217 10.83 26.02 -14.91
CA ARG A 217 11.28 26.97 -15.92
C ARG A 217 10.14 27.47 -16.81
N LYS A 218 9.30 26.54 -17.28
CA LYS A 218 8.10 26.90 -18.08
C LYS A 218 7.13 27.77 -17.31
N LYS A 219 6.91 27.48 -16.01
CA LYS A 219 5.96 28.19 -15.15
C LYS A 219 6.48 29.59 -14.75
N VAL A 220 7.76 29.70 -14.47
CA VAL A 220 8.41 30.94 -14.04
C VAL A 220 8.67 31.86 -15.23
N GLY A 221 9.18 31.33 -16.36
CA GLY A 221 9.62 32.13 -17.49
C GLY A 221 10.65 33.17 -17.04
N ASP A 222 10.45 34.42 -17.45
CA ASP A 222 11.30 35.56 -17.09
C ASP A 222 10.92 36.26 -15.77
N LYS A 223 9.99 35.68 -15.01
CA LYS A 223 9.53 36.26 -13.74
C LYS A 223 10.55 36.06 -12.63
N LYS A 224 10.61 37.02 -11.70
CA LYS A 224 11.42 36.89 -10.46
C LYS A 224 10.71 35.95 -9.48
N VAL A 225 11.46 35.05 -8.88
CA VAL A 225 11.01 34.16 -7.82
C VAL A 225 11.64 34.59 -6.51
N ILE A 226 10.86 34.68 -5.46
CA ILE A 226 11.33 34.91 -4.08
C ILE A 226 11.35 33.56 -3.39
N LEU A 227 12.47 33.20 -2.80
CA LEU A 227 12.65 32.02 -1.96
C LEU A 227 12.54 32.43 -0.49
#